data_9f58406a22fa5514084a88996e4dcb2d
#
_entry.id   9f58406a22fa5514084a88996e4dcb2d
#
_cell.length_a   1.000
_cell.length_b   1.000
_cell.length_c   1.000
_cell.angle_alpha   90.00
_cell.angle_beta   90.00
_cell.angle_gamma   90.00
#
_symmetry.space_group_name_H-M   'P 1'
#
loop_
_entity.id
_entity.type
_entity.pdbx_description
1 polymer ?
#
loop_
_entity_poly.entity_id
_entity_poly.type
_entity_poly.pdbx_seq_one_letter_code
_entity_poly.pdbx_strand_id
1 'polypeptide(L)'
;RVQRLKEGYTILPTMQKLAAFLNSDSDKNLPFVTDLGWLMASEVIASGLDISFAPVLDLDDSRSSVIGDRSIGDNPDQVIAIASAFIKGMNQAGMQATGKHFPGHGGIFADSHLTFSQDTRSLSELESHDLRPFDALKLQLGGIMTAHISFSNIDKEIVTFSKFWLQ
;
A
#
# COMPACT_ATOMS: atom_id res chain seq x y z
N ARG A 1 -3.22 -4.27 -4.29
CA ARG A 1 -4.05 -5.36 -3.77
C ARG A 1 -4.16 -6.50 -4.78
N VAL A 2 -4.11 -7.73 -4.32
CA VAL A 2 -4.49 -8.90 -5.13
C VAL A 2 -5.93 -9.26 -4.79
N GLN A 3 -6.84 -9.19 -5.77
CA GLN A 3 -8.22 -9.61 -5.57
C GLN A 3 -8.32 -11.14 -5.66
N ARG A 4 -8.60 -11.79 -4.53
CA ARG A 4 -8.78 -13.26 -4.44
C ARG A 4 -10.23 -13.67 -4.66
N LEU A 5 -11.15 -12.91 -4.10
CA LEU A 5 -12.59 -13.12 -4.27
C LEU A 5 -13.02 -12.48 -5.59
N LYS A 6 -13.44 -13.27 -6.56
CA LYS A 6 -13.82 -12.81 -7.90
C LYS A 6 -15.26 -13.13 -8.24
N GLU A 7 -15.69 -14.36 -7.97
CA GLU A 7 -17.06 -14.80 -8.23
C GLU A 7 -18.02 -14.11 -7.26
N GLY A 8 -19.01 -13.43 -7.78
CA GLY A 8 -19.96 -12.63 -6.99
C GLY A 8 -19.44 -11.26 -6.51
N TYR A 9 -18.22 -10.88 -6.89
CA TYR A 9 -17.61 -9.60 -6.50
C TYR A 9 -17.31 -8.72 -7.71
N THR A 10 -17.38 -7.41 -7.52
CA THR A 10 -16.95 -6.44 -8.52
C THR A 10 -15.46 -6.58 -8.78
N ILE A 11 -15.07 -6.73 -10.05
CA ILE A 11 -13.67 -6.77 -10.45
C ILE A 11 -13.12 -5.35 -10.48
N LEU A 12 -12.25 -5.04 -9.52
CA LEU A 12 -11.63 -3.73 -9.41
C LEU A 12 -10.40 -3.61 -10.32
N PRO A 13 -10.16 -2.43 -10.90
CA PRO A 13 -8.91 -2.17 -11.62
C PRO A 13 -7.70 -2.34 -10.69
N THR A 14 -6.52 -2.63 -11.27
CA THR A 14 -5.28 -2.56 -10.50
C THR A 14 -4.99 -1.11 -10.11
N MET A 15 -4.24 -0.90 -9.03
CA MET A 15 -3.94 0.46 -8.56
C MET A 15 -3.15 1.26 -9.60
N GLN A 16 -2.25 0.61 -10.33
CA GLN A 16 -1.52 1.23 -11.43
C GLN A 16 -2.45 1.71 -12.55
N LYS A 17 -3.44 0.89 -12.96
CA LYS A 17 -4.44 1.29 -13.97
C LYS A 17 -5.31 2.45 -13.46
N LEU A 18 -5.67 2.41 -12.18
CA LEU A 18 -6.43 3.48 -11.54
C LEU A 18 -5.64 4.79 -11.54
N ALA A 19 -4.35 4.75 -11.18
CA ALA A 19 -3.47 5.91 -11.22
C ALA A 19 -3.32 6.50 -12.63
N ALA A 20 -3.13 5.63 -13.64
CA ALA A 20 -3.07 6.07 -15.04
C ALA A 20 -4.36 6.76 -15.51
N PHE A 21 -5.52 6.27 -15.10
CA PHE A 21 -6.81 6.91 -15.38
C PHE A 21 -6.93 8.31 -14.73
N LEU A 22 -6.40 8.46 -13.51
CA LEU A 22 -6.47 9.71 -12.75
C LEU A 22 -5.55 10.81 -13.28
N ASN A 23 -4.44 10.43 -13.94
CA ASN A 23 -3.49 11.40 -14.51
C ASN A 23 -4.12 12.35 -15.57
N SER A 24 -5.30 12.02 -16.09
CA SER A 24 -6.01 12.87 -17.04
C SER A 24 -6.79 14.04 -16.39
N ASP A 25 -7.19 13.94 -15.11
CA ASP A 25 -7.87 14.99 -14.34
C ASP A 25 -7.97 14.58 -12.85
N SER A 26 -6.90 14.77 -12.09
CA SER A 26 -6.75 14.21 -10.72
C SER A 26 -7.86 14.68 -9.77
N ASP A 27 -8.19 15.97 -9.78
CA ASP A 27 -9.11 16.54 -8.79
C ASP A 27 -10.56 16.10 -8.97
N LYS A 28 -10.98 15.88 -10.21
CA LYS A 28 -12.33 15.42 -10.51
C LYS A 28 -12.52 13.92 -10.30
N ASN A 29 -11.45 13.16 -10.35
CA ASN A 29 -11.51 11.69 -10.33
C ASN A 29 -11.28 11.07 -8.95
N LEU A 30 -10.76 11.81 -7.94
CA LEU A 30 -10.58 11.31 -6.58
C LEU A 30 -11.90 10.82 -5.92
N PRO A 31 -13.08 11.44 -6.12
CA PRO A 31 -14.35 10.89 -5.63
C PRO A 31 -14.61 9.47 -6.11
N PHE A 32 -14.29 9.15 -7.37
CA PHE A 32 -14.41 7.80 -7.92
C PHE A 32 -13.52 6.79 -7.19
N VAL A 33 -12.32 7.19 -6.77
CA VAL A 33 -11.44 6.33 -5.95
C VAL A 33 -12.06 6.05 -4.58
N THR A 34 -12.69 7.06 -3.99
CA THR A 34 -13.43 6.91 -2.73
C THR A 34 -14.58 5.90 -2.89
N ASP A 35 -15.35 6.00 -3.97
CA ASP A 35 -16.42 5.06 -4.26
C ASP A 35 -15.91 3.63 -4.46
N LEU A 36 -14.77 3.44 -5.13
CA LEU A 36 -14.14 2.13 -5.28
C LEU A 36 -13.67 1.54 -3.93
N GLY A 37 -13.13 2.37 -3.04
CA GLY A 37 -12.75 1.95 -1.69
C GLY A 37 -13.97 1.53 -0.88
N TRP A 38 -15.05 2.31 -0.94
CA TRP A 38 -16.32 2.00 -0.30
C TRP A 38 -16.94 0.72 -0.83
N LEU A 39 -17.01 0.55 -2.14
CA LEU A 39 -17.55 -0.64 -2.80
C LEU A 39 -16.79 -1.90 -2.38
N MET A 40 -15.46 -1.85 -2.47
CA MET A 40 -14.61 -2.98 -2.06
C MET A 40 -14.84 -3.38 -0.60
N ALA A 41 -14.88 -2.41 0.29
CA ALA A 41 -15.07 -2.67 1.71
C ALA A 41 -16.48 -3.20 2.00
N SER A 42 -17.52 -2.64 1.38
CA SER A 42 -18.90 -3.08 1.52
C SER A 42 -19.09 -4.53 1.09
N GLU A 43 -18.55 -4.94 -0.08
CA GLU A 43 -18.62 -6.33 -0.56
C GLU A 43 -17.87 -7.29 0.38
N VAL A 44 -16.72 -6.89 0.91
CA VAL A 44 -15.93 -7.72 1.85
C VAL A 44 -16.67 -7.88 3.18
N ILE A 45 -17.24 -6.80 3.72
CA ILE A 45 -18.06 -6.86 4.96
C ILE A 45 -19.30 -7.73 4.75
N ALA A 46 -20.00 -7.57 3.63
CA ALA A 46 -21.18 -8.37 3.29
C ALA A 46 -20.89 -9.88 3.22
N SER A 47 -19.62 -10.24 3.02
CA SER A 47 -19.16 -11.64 3.01
C SER A 47 -18.76 -12.17 4.38
N GLY A 48 -18.96 -11.39 5.46
CA GLY A 48 -18.61 -11.77 6.82
C GLY A 48 -17.13 -11.61 7.16
N LEU A 49 -16.39 -10.79 6.40
CA LEU A 49 -14.97 -10.51 6.66
C LEU A 49 -14.82 -9.10 7.25
N ASP A 50 -14.07 -8.99 8.34
CA ASP A 50 -13.92 -7.73 9.09
C ASP A 50 -12.84 -6.80 8.51
N ILE A 51 -11.86 -7.34 7.77
CA ILE A 51 -10.69 -6.59 7.33
C ILE A 51 -10.22 -6.98 5.92
N SER A 52 -9.72 -6.00 5.19
CA SER A 52 -8.98 -6.20 3.94
C SER A 52 -7.60 -5.57 4.07
N PHE A 53 -6.53 -6.34 3.81
CA PHE A 53 -5.15 -5.83 3.84
C PHE A 53 -4.87 -4.93 2.62
N ALA A 54 -5.43 -3.73 2.66
CA ALA A 54 -5.38 -2.68 1.64
C ALA A 54 -5.36 -1.29 2.29
N PRO A 55 -4.78 -0.29 1.61
CA PRO A 55 -4.09 -0.33 0.32
C PRO A 55 -2.62 -0.76 0.39
N VAL A 56 -2.02 -1.01 -0.80
CA VAL A 56 -0.56 -1.04 -0.96
C VAL A 56 -0.07 0.40 -1.04
N LEU A 57 0.91 0.74 -0.22
CA LEU A 57 1.55 2.06 -0.14
C LEU A 57 2.98 2.05 -0.69
N ASP A 58 3.48 0.86 -1.09
CA ASP A 58 4.78 0.70 -1.70
C ASP A 58 4.88 1.52 -2.98
N LEU A 59 5.96 2.27 -3.12
CA LEU A 59 6.29 2.97 -4.35
C LEU A 59 6.84 1.99 -5.39
N ASP A 60 6.46 2.17 -6.64
CA ASP A 60 6.97 1.36 -7.76
C ASP A 60 8.18 2.06 -8.38
N ASP A 61 9.38 1.63 -8.01
CA ASP A 61 10.59 2.07 -8.67
C ASP A 61 11.01 1.15 -9.83
N SER A 62 10.10 0.35 -10.33
CA SER A 62 10.27 -0.64 -11.41
C SER A 62 11.25 -1.77 -11.11
N ARG A 63 11.78 -1.86 -9.88
CA ARG A 63 12.70 -2.91 -9.45
C ARG A 63 12.00 -4.13 -8.87
N SER A 64 10.85 -3.96 -8.27
CA SER A 64 10.12 -5.05 -7.61
C SER A 64 9.09 -5.70 -8.52
N SER A 65 9.38 -6.92 -8.98
CA SER A 65 8.40 -7.74 -9.69
C SER A 65 7.25 -8.22 -8.78
N VAL A 66 7.46 -8.18 -7.47
CA VAL A 66 6.48 -8.63 -6.46
C VAL A 66 5.36 -7.61 -6.27
N ILE A 67 5.71 -6.33 -6.25
CA ILE A 67 4.72 -5.25 -6.10
C ILE A 67 4.00 -5.02 -7.42
N GLY A 68 4.73 -4.72 -8.49
CA GLY A 68 4.19 -4.57 -9.84
C GLY A 68 2.95 -3.68 -9.90
N ASP A 69 1.93 -4.10 -10.62
CA ASP A 69 0.69 -3.34 -10.86
C ASP A 69 -0.20 -3.12 -9.61
N ARG A 70 0.22 -3.66 -8.46
CA ARG A 70 -0.43 -3.37 -7.17
C ARG A 70 -0.04 -2.01 -6.60
N SER A 71 1.12 -1.45 -7.00
CA SER A 71 1.51 -0.08 -6.68
C SER A 71 0.64 0.92 -7.42
N ILE A 72 0.51 2.10 -6.84
CA ILE A 72 -0.11 3.27 -7.46
C ILE A 72 0.87 3.92 -8.44
N GLY A 73 2.17 3.96 -8.08
CA GLY A 73 3.22 4.56 -8.86
C GLY A 73 4.48 4.84 -8.03
N ASP A 74 5.41 5.58 -8.60
CA ASP A 74 6.69 5.95 -8.01
C ASP A 74 6.68 7.32 -7.29
N ASN A 75 5.65 8.14 -7.52
CA ASN A 75 5.53 9.46 -6.92
C ASN A 75 4.80 9.39 -5.56
N PRO A 76 5.48 9.72 -4.43
CA PRO A 76 4.88 9.67 -3.10
C PRO A 76 3.60 10.53 -2.97
N ASP A 77 3.57 11.72 -3.57
CA ASP A 77 2.41 12.63 -3.45
C ASP A 77 1.19 12.05 -4.18
N GLN A 78 1.38 11.43 -5.33
CA GLN A 78 0.33 10.72 -6.05
C GLN A 78 -0.18 9.52 -5.24
N VAL A 79 0.73 8.73 -4.66
CA VAL A 79 0.37 7.59 -3.81
C VAL A 79 -0.43 8.05 -2.60
N ILE A 80 -0.02 9.13 -1.93
CA ILE A 80 -0.73 9.70 -0.78
C ILE A 80 -2.14 10.13 -1.17
N ALA A 81 -2.30 10.88 -2.26
CA ALA A 81 -3.61 11.38 -2.69
C ALA A 81 -4.59 10.24 -3.02
N ILE A 82 -4.16 9.28 -3.84
CA ILE A 82 -4.99 8.16 -4.28
C ILE A 82 -5.30 7.21 -3.13
N ALA A 83 -4.30 6.85 -2.33
CA ALA A 83 -4.49 5.97 -1.19
C ALA A 83 -5.40 6.61 -0.12
N SER A 84 -5.24 7.91 0.15
CA SER A 84 -6.13 8.64 1.09
C SER A 84 -7.59 8.58 0.65
N ALA A 85 -7.88 8.81 -0.65
CA ALA A 85 -9.23 8.71 -1.18
C ALA A 85 -9.79 7.28 -1.05
N PHE A 86 -8.98 6.26 -1.35
CA PHE A 86 -9.38 4.86 -1.21
C PHE A 86 -9.65 4.47 0.25
N ILE A 87 -8.76 4.88 1.18
CA ILE A 87 -8.90 4.67 2.63
C ILE A 87 -10.17 5.34 3.15
N LYS A 88 -10.45 6.58 2.71
CA LYS A 88 -11.67 7.30 3.06
C LYS A 88 -12.91 6.47 2.70
N GLY A 89 -12.94 5.88 1.50
CA GLY A 89 -14.05 5.02 1.08
C GLY A 89 -14.18 3.78 1.95
N MET A 90 -13.08 3.09 2.27
CA MET A 90 -13.09 1.94 3.18
C MET A 90 -13.66 2.32 4.55
N ASN A 91 -13.20 3.43 5.12
CA ASN A 91 -13.66 3.92 6.43
C ASN A 91 -15.15 4.31 6.41
N GLN A 92 -15.65 4.90 5.33
CA GLN A 92 -17.08 5.20 5.14
C GLN A 92 -17.95 3.95 5.10
N ALA A 93 -17.43 2.83 4.59
CA ALA A 93 -18.10 1.54 4.64
C ALA A 93 -18.03 0.84 6.00
N GLY A 94 -17.27 1.40 6.96
CA GLY A 94 -17.05 0.81 8.28
C GLY A 94 -15.85 -0.12 8.39
N MET A 95 -14.99 -0.22 7.36
CA MET A 95 -13.79 -1.06 7.36
C MET A 95 -12.53 -0.23 7.59
N GLN A 96 -11.73 -0.57 8.59
CA GLN A 96 -10.42 0.02 8.79
C GLN A 96 -9.43 -0.44 7.73
N ALA A 97 -8.60 0.49 7.25
CA ALA A 97 -7.59 0.21 6.24
C ALA A 97 -6.28 -0.30 6.87
N THR A 98 -5.55 -1.12 6.11
CA THR A 98 -4.21 -1.61 6.49
C THR A 98 -3.21 -1.22 5.42
N GLY A 99 -2.33 -0.27 5.75
CA GLY A 99 -1.24 0.16 4.86
C GLY A 99 -0.12 -0.87 4.80
N LYS A 100 0.43 -1.12 3.62
CA LYS A 100 1.47 -2.13 3.43
C LYS A 100 2.39 -1.82 2.24
N HIS A 101 3.63 -2.29 2.28
CA HIS A 101 4.35 -3.10 3.29
C HIS A 101 5.42 -2.21 3.94
N PHE A 102 5.20 -1.82 5.17
CA PHE A 102 6.07 -0.88 5.90
C PHE A 102 7.49 -1.43 6.09
N PRO A 103 8.53 -0.63 5.90
CA PRO A 103 8.60 0.80 5.55
C PRO A 103 8.65 1.06 4.03
N GLY A 104 8.42 0.08 3.18
CA GLY A 104 8.43 0.10 1.71
C GLY A 104 9.10 -1.14 1.15
N HIS A 105 8.46 -1.79 0.18
CA HIS A 105 8.93 -3.02 -0.48
C HIS A 105 9.30 -2.80 -1.94
N GLY A 106 9.05 -1.60 -2.50
CA GLY A 106 9.21 -1.33 -3.93
C GLY A 106 10.66 -1.39 -4.43
N GLY A 107 11.65 -1.14 -3.56
CA GLY A 107 13.06 -1.09 -3.92
C GLY A 107 13.81 -2.43 -4.02
N ILE A 108 13.12 -3.57 -3.92
CA ILE A 108 13.77 -4.89 -3.83
C ILE A 108 13.41 -5.78 -5.01
N PHE A 109 14.45 -6.35 -5.66
CA PHE A 109 14.30 -7.25 -6.79
C PHE A 109 13.74 -8.62 -6.45
N ALA A 110 13.98 -9.12 -5.24
CA ALA A 110 13.65 -10.47 -4.84
C ALA A 110 12.33 -10.55 -4.08
N ASP A 111 11.60 -11.65 -4.29
CA ASP A 111 10.46 -12.00 -3.45
C ASP A 111 10.97 -12.35 -2.05
N SER A 112 10.64 -11.53 -1.06
CA SER A 112 11.03 -11.72 0.33
C SER A 112 10.49 -13.02 0.97
N HIS A 113 9.52 -13.67 0.34
CA HIS A 113 9.01 -14.99 0.75
C HIS A 113 9.89 -16.16 0.27
N LEU A 114 10.74 -15.93 -0.73
CA LEU A 114 11.59 -16.98 -1.34
C LEU A 114 13.07 -16.84 -0.99
N THR A 115 13.53 -15.63 -0.69
CA THR A 115 14.92 -15.32 -0.39
C THR A 115 15.03 -14.27 0.72
N PHE A 116 16.15 -14.26 1.43
CA PHE A 116 16.45 -13.23 2.44
C PHE A 116 16.69 -11.88 1.73
N SER A 117 15.66 -11.03 1.74
CA SER A 117 15.70 -9.76 1.03
C SER A 117 16.34 -8.68 1.89
N GLN A 118 17.36 -8.02 1.35
CA GLN A 118 18.05 -6.91 2.00
C GLN A 118 17.94 -5.64 1.16
N ASP A 119 17.72 -4.53 1.84
CA ASP A 119 17.81 -3.18 1.30
C ASP A 119 18.99 -2.47 1.97
N THR A 120 19.81 -1.81 1.18
CA THR A 120 21.00 -1.09 1.68
C THR A 120 20.80 0.43 1.72
N ARG A 121 19.60 0.90 1.43
CA ARG A 121 19.31 2.35 1.51
C ARG A 121 19.42 2.85 2.93
N SER A 122 19.83 4.12 3.06
CA SER A 122 19.88 4.82 4.33
C SER A 122 18.48 5.21 4.82
N LEU A 123 18.36 5.51 6.12
CA LEU A 123 17.10 6.01 6.68
C LEU A 123 16.64 7.29 5.97
N SER A 124 17.56 8.21 5.69
CA SER A 124 17.27 9.48 5.01
C SER A 124 16.68 9.27 3.60
N GLU A 125 17.16 8.27 2.86
CA GLU A 125 16.58 7.92 1.55
C GLU A 125 15.15 7.40 1.70
N LEU A 126 14.90 6.56 2.69
CA LEU A 126 13.55 6.05 2.96
C LEU A 126 12.61 7.16 3.46
N GLU A 127 13.07 8.04 4.35
CA GLU A 127 12.27 9.17 4.86
C GLU A 127 11.88 10.15 3.76
N SER A 128 12.77 10.38 2.79
CA SER A 128 12.47 11.27 1.66
C SER A 128 11.55 10.67 0.61
N HIS A 129 11.31 9.35 0.63
CA HIS A 129 10.61 8.64 -0.43
C HIS A 129 9.60 7.62 0.12
N ASP A 130 10.06 6.40 0.48
CA ASP A 130 9.17 5.25 0.78
C ASP A 130 8.34 5.43 2.06
N LEU A 131 8.88 6.11 3.07
CA LEU A 131 8.17 6.36 4.34
C LEU A 131 7.11 7.46 4.23
N ARG A 132 7.19 8.34 3.23
CA ARG A 132 6.25 9.47 3.09
C ARG A 132 4.78 9.05 3.05
N PRO A 133 4.36 8.04 2.26
CA PRO A 133 2.97 7.59 2.28
C PRO A 133 2.52 7.07 3.65
N PHE A 134 3.37 6.35 4.36
CA PHE A 134 3.05 5.83 5.70
C PHE A 134 2.90 6.95 6.71
N ASP A 135 3.85 7.91 6.73
CA ASP A 135 3.78 9.04 7.66
C ASP A 135 2.57 9.93 7.40
N ALA A 136 2.27 10.24 6.15
CA ALA A 136 1.14 11.09 5.78
C ALA A 136 -0.22 10.42 6.08
N LEU A 137 -0.31 9.10 6.01
CA LEU A 137 -1.58 8.37 6.14
C LEU A 137 -1.78 7.68 7.49
N LYS A 138 -0.79 7.67 8.38
CA LYS A 138 -0.80 6.93 9.66
C LYS A 138 -2.06 7.13 10.51
N LEU A 139 -2.64 8.34 10.52
CA LEU A 139 -3.85 8.63 11.29
C LEU A 139 -5.15 8.16 10.61
N GLN A 140 -5.08 7.74 9.35
CA GLN A 140 -6.22 7.22 8.59
C GLN A 140 -6.24 5.68 8.57
N LEU A 141 -5.15 5.03 9.00
CA LEU A 141 -4.98 3.58 9.01
C LEU A 141 -5.40 2.99 10.35
N GLY A 142 -6.10 1.86 10.32
CA GLY A 142 -6.35 1.03 11.49
C GLY A 142 -5.22 0.03 11.78
N GLY A 143 -4.34 -0.22 10.80
CA GLY A 143 -3.19 -1.10 10.95
C GLY A 143 -2.12 -0.88 9.89
N ILE A 144 -0.93 -1.37 10.20
CA ILE A 144 0.22 -1.38 9.28
C ILE A 144 0.75 -2.82 9.19
N MET A 145 0.95 -3.30 7.97
CA MET A 145 1.60 -4.59 7.72
C MET A 145 3.07 -4.35 7.40
N THR A 146 3.95 -4.96 8.18
CA THR A 146 5.40 -4.85 7.99
C THR A 146 5.89 -5.71 6.83
N ALA A 147 6.93 -5.25 6.15
CA ALA A 147 7.67 -6.04 5.17
C ALA A 147 8.64 -7.02 5.86
N HIS A 148 8.81 -8.22 5.29
CA HIS A 148 9.82 -9.18 5.75
C HIS A 148 11.19 -8.93 5.09
N ILE A 149 11.74 -7.73 5.34
CA ILE A 149 12.97 -7.22 4.75
C ILE A 149 13.87 -6.74 5.88
N SER A 150 15.18 -6.86 5.73
CA SER A 150 16.16 -6.14 6.55
C SER A 150 16.71 -4.93 5.78
N PHE A 151 16.82 -3.80 6.47
CA PHE A 151 17.49 -2.60 5.99
C PHE A 151 18.88 -2.56 6.64
N SER A 152 19.84 -3.24 6.01
CA SER A 152 21.13 -3.58 6.63
C SER A 152 21.99 -2.39 7.06
N ASN A 153 21.78 -1.21 6.46
CA ASN A 153 22.44 0.04 6.88
C ASN A 153 21.74 0.75 8.05
N ILE A 154 20.57 0.23 8.49
CA ILE A 154 19.76 0.82 9.57
C ILE A 154 19.67 -0.16 10.74
N ASP A 155 19.22 -1.38 10.50
CA ASP A 155 19.11 -2.44 11.48
C ASP A 155 19.37 -3.81 10.83
N LYS A 156 20.01 -4.73 11.59
CA LYS A 156 20.30 -6.08 11.13
C LYS A 156 19.07 -6.98 11.16
N GLU A 157 18.11 -6.67 12.03
CA GLU A 157 16.88 -7.44 12.15
C GLU A 157 15.94 -7.13 10.99
N ILE A 158 15.11 -8.11 10.62
CA ILE A 158 14.00 -7.83 9.69
C ILE A 158 12.99 -6.91 10.36
N VAL A 159 12.37 -6.04 9.57
CA VAL A 159 11.44 -5.00 10.07
C VAL A 159 10.42 -5.57 11.05
N THR A 160 9.85 -6.73 10.77
CA THR A 160 8.81 -7.38 11.59
C THR A 160 9.25 -7.68 13.02
N PHE A 161 10.55 -7.83 13.28
CA PHE A 161 11.11 -8.13 14.62
C PHE A 161 12.02 -7.02 15.15
N SER A 162 12.23 -5.97 14.38
CA SER A 162 13.10 -4.87 14.74
C SER A 162 12.46 -3.93 15.74
N LYS A 163 13.12 -3.72 16.87
CA LYS A 163 12.70 -2.68 17.85
C LYS A 163 12.80 -1.28 17.27
N PHE A 164 13.79 -1.04 16.40
CA PHE A 164 13.98 0.26 15.74
C PHE A 164 12.76 0.64 14.89
N TRP A 165 12.21 -0.32 14.13
CA TRP A 165 11.10 -0.07 13.22
C TRP A 165 9.72 -0.10 13.87
N LEU A 166 9.59 -0.74 15.05
CA LEU A 166 8.29 -0.96 15.71
C LEU A 166 8.02 -0.03 16.91
N GLN A 167 8.93 0.90 17.19
CA GLN A 167 8.78 1.93 18.22
C GLN A 167 8.38 3.27 17.61
#